data_9ae537305fb4f7f4a1ec6e77265b0491
#
_entry.id   9ae537305fb4f7f4a1ec6e77265b0491
#
_cell.length_a   1.000
_cell.length_b   1.000
_cell.length_c   1.000
_cell.angle_alpha   90.00
_cell.angle_beta   90.00
_cell.angle_gamma   90.00
#
_symmetry.space_group_name_H-M   'P 1'
#
loop_
_entity.id
_entity.type
_entity.pdbx_description
1 polymer ?
#
loop_
_entity_poly.entity_id
_entity_poly.type
_entity_poly.pdbx_seq_one_letter_code
_entity_poly.pdbx_strand_id
1 'polypeptide(L)'
;MHFDDFRSIFPKRISTFYEDIKMQNNLPRPKVAYIGLSLELYLSTSGPELLTWQRAFDNWSSKLAAFANICCRKIVFTPSDVAEVEALISGKDIDIIVLSAVSYTPSMLIVPFLKKLGLPVVIWSTQDSAVISEKYEPVDLTRNHTVQGIHDITNVLFQSGIKYNIVTGHWEDEKTLQRLNDTLRVVRAAQAAKKIRVLALGGAFEGMGDFDYDPENLKNAWGPEAVALSPGEFLSVLPLINEDEIEAQRLKDLDFFEVMPDLSVEVHREAIRRKFAVKKLLEENNANAFTMNFLNLQAPSFGQLPFYAINTLMAEGIGYAGEGDVLRAAAMRQLAELAGEANFSEIYTVDFKRDLFFMSHMQECSIGIARRDRKVRLKNMPFWVNKTNYAGMFFTAEPGDYTLVCITPAPGGTFKMVAFTGTVPDLPVLETYNRAYWLFRPQRPVEEILDDYSLAGGAHHLSAVPGHRIAELKALADCLGFQFENIDSGR
;
A
#
# COMPACT_ATOMS: atom_id res chain seq x y z
N MET A 1 -40.36 -1.40 -15.79
CA MET A 1 -39.23 -2.17 -16.28
C MET A 1 -38.17 -2.03 -15.21
N HIS A 2 -37.86 -3.12 -14.50
CA HIS A 2 -36.93 -3.10 -13.37
C HIS A 2 -35.49 -3.03 -13.82
N PHE A 3 -34.67 -2.27 -13.08
CA PHE A 3 -33.22 -2.07 -13.31
C PHE A 3 -32.34 -3.32 -13.11
N ASP A 4 -32.91 -4.44 -12.76
CA ASP A 4 -32.19 -5.70 -12.47
C ASP A 4 -31.94 -6.63 -13.67
N ASP A 5 -32.53 -6.34 -14.83
CA ASP A 5 -32.42 -7.22 -16.00
C ASP A 5 -31.19 -6.96 -16.89
N PHE A 6 -30.40 -5.93 -16.61
CA PHE A 6 -29.22 -5.60 -17.41
C PHE A 6 -27.92 -6.30 -16.96
N ARG A 7 -27.90 -6.94 -15.79
CA ARG A 7 -26.69 -7.62 -15.25
C ARG A 7 -26.41 -9.01 -15.82
N SER A 8 -27.30 -9.59 -16.61
CA SER A 8 -27.20 -10.98 -17.08
C SER A 8 -26.52 -11.21 -18.42
N ILE A 9 -26.03 -10.14 -19.12
CA ILE A 9 -25.47 -10.25 -20.49
C ILE A 9 -23.94 -10.02 -20.52
N PHE A 10 -23.29 -9.76 -19.40
CA PHE A 10 -21.83 -9.58 -19.38
C PHE A 10 -21.11 -10.94 -19.35
N PRO A 11 -20.09 -11.14 -20.21
CA PRO A 11 -19.37 -12.40 -20.23
C PRO A 11 -18.62 -12.61 -18.91
N LYS A 12 -18.99 -13.69 -18.19
CA LYS A 12 -18.38 -14.14 -16.92
C LYS A 12 -16.83 -14.18 -16.93
N ARG A 13 -16.18 -14.10 -18.10
CA ARG A 13 -14.73 -14.14 -18.26
C ARG A 13 -13.99 -12.83 -17.97
N ILE A 14 -14.65 -11.68 -18.03
CA ILE A 14 -13.99 -10.38 -17.72
C ILE A 14 -13.88 -10.20 -16.21
N SER A 15 -14.88 -10.65 -15.45
CA SER A 15 -14.87 -10.56 -13.98
C SER A 15 -13.78 -11.42 -13.33
N THR A 16 -13.52 -12.62 -13.89
CA THR A 16 -12.53 -13.55 -13.32
C THR A 16 -11.11 -13.02 -13.37
N PHE A 17 -10.71 -12.28 -14.38
CA PHE A 17 -9.35 -11.78 -14.49
C PHE A 17 -9.10 -10.58 -13.53
N TYR A 18 -10.04 -9.64 -13.41
CA TYR A 18 -9.92 -8.58 -12.41
C TYR A 18 -10.00 -9.15 -10.99
N GLU A 19 -10.68 -10.29 -10.78
CA GLU A 19 -10.62 -11.06 -9.55
C GLU A 19 -9.26 -11.76 -9.39
N ASP A 20 -8.64 -12.26 -10.46
CA ASP A 20 -7.30 -12.85 -10.44
C ASP A 20 -6.21 -11.81 -10.16
N ILE A 21 -6.29 -10.60 -10.73
CA ILE A 21 -5.42 -9.46 -10.34
C ILE A 21 -5.69 -9.08 -8.88
N LYS A 22 -6.94 -8.99 -8.44
CA LYS A 22 -7.26 -8.73 -7.04
C LYS A 22 -6.81 -9.85 -6.09
N MET A 23 -6.83 -11.11 -6.52
CA MET A 23 -6.30 -12.22 -5.72
C MET A 23 -4.77 -12.19 -5.63
N GLN A 24 -4.08 -11.69 -6.66
CA GLN A 24 -2.64 -11.43 -6.61
C GLN A 24 -2.31 -10.22 -5.73
N ASN A 25 -3.21 -9.24 -5.64
CA ASN A 25 -3.14 -8.06 -4.77
C ASN A 25 -3.77 -8.28 -3.38
N ASN A 26 -4.00 -9.51 -2.96
CA ASN A 26 -4.33 -9.80 -1.57
C ASN A 26 -3.17 -9.29 -0.70
N LEU A 27 -3.41 -8.14 -0.04
CA LEU A 27 -2.44 -7.58 0.89
C LEU A 27 -2.01 -8.68 1.86
N PRO A 28 -0.70 -8.95 2.00
CA PRO A 28 -0.26 -9.97 2.91
C PRO A 28 -0.73 -9.61 4.32
N ARG A 29 -1.33 -10.58 5.00
CA ARG A 29 -1.79 -10.39 6.37
C ARG A 29 -0.60 -10.06 7.27
N PRO A 30 -0.71 -9.07 8.18
CA PRO A 30 0.35 -8.76 9.13
C PRO A 30 0.75 -10.01 9.92
N LYS A 31 2.05 -10.25 10.06
CA LYS A 31 2.60 -11.30 10.92
C LYS A 31 2.75 -10.73 12.32
N VAL A 32 1.99 -11.23 13.26
CA VAL A 32 1.92 -10.65 14.61
C VAL A 32 2.37 -11.61 15.68
N ALA A 33 3.03 -11.08 16.72
CA ALA A 33 3.14 -11.74 18.01
C ALA A 33 2.05 -11.17 18.92
N TYR A 34 1.07 -11.98 19.32
CA TYR A 34 -0.06 -11.56 20.16
C TYR A 34 0.20 -11.95 21.61
N ILE A 35 0.34 -10.95 22.48
CA ILE A 35 0.71 -11.11 23.87
C ILE A 35 -0.42 -10.63 24.77
N GLY A 36 -0.98 -11.56 25.54
CA GLY A 36 -1.86 -11.24 26.65
C GLY A 36 -1.05 -10.92 27.90
N LEU A 37 -1.48 -9.98 28.72
CA LEU A 37 -0.75 -9.53 29.90
C LEU A 37 -1.62 -9.65 31.15
N SER A 38 -1.03 -10.11 32.25
CA SER A 38 -1.67 -10.21 33.55
C SER A 38 -0.66 -10.08 34.69
N LEU A 39 -1.13 -10.02 35.93
CA LEU A 39 -0.33 -9.88 37.13
C LEU A 39 0.10 -11.25 37.65
N GLU A 40 1.38 -11.42 37.98
CA GLU A 40 1.95 -12.65 38.56
C GLU A 40 1.21 -13.12 39.83
N LEU A 41 0.81 -12.17 40.70
CA LEU A 41 0.06 -12.47 41.92
C LEU A 41 -1.18 -13.34 41.67
N TYR A 42 -1.82 -13.18 40.54
CA TYR A 42 -3.04 -13.91 40.20
C TYR A 42 -2.81 -15.41 39.93
N LEU A 43 -1.59 -15.82 39.66
CA LEU A 43 -1.26 -17.27 39.55
C LEU A 43 -1.54 -18.03 40.84
N SER A 44 -1.38 -17.38 42.01
CA SER A 44 -1.59 -18.00 43.32
C SER A 44 -2.95 -17.63 43.96
N THR A 45 -3.58 -16.53 43.53
CA THR A 45 -4.79 -16.00 44.22
C THR A 45 -6.07 -16.16 43.41
N SER A 46 -6.01 -16.41 42.10
CA SER A 46 -7.16 -16.34 41.20
C SER A 46 -7.28 -17.59 40.30
N GLY A 47 -7.18 -18.77 40.87
CA GLY A 47 -7.18 -20.04 40.13
C GLY A 47 -8.34 -20.24 39.13
N PRO A 48 -9.62 -20.00 39.51
CA PRO A 48 -10.75 -20.10 38.59
C PRO A 48 -10.74 -19.08 37.45
N GLU A 49 -10.27 -17.86 37.73
CA GLU A 49 -10.18 -16.76 36.77
C GLU A 49 -9.14 -17.00 35.68
N LEU A 50 -8.07 -17.75 35.97
CA LEU A 50 -7.04 -18.12 34.96
C LEU A 50 -7.65 -18.79 33.74
N LEU A 51 -8.61 -19.69 33.93
CA LEU A 51 -9.32 -20.36 32.83
C LEU A 51 -10.25 -19.41 32.08
N THR A 52 -10.82 -18.42 32.78
CA THR A 52 -11.67 -17.41 32.16
C THR A 52 -10.82 -16.48 31.28
N TRP A 53 -9.69 -15.98 31.76
CA TRP A 53 -8.77 -15.16 30.97
C TRP A 53 -8.19 -15.94 29.78
N GLN A 54 -7.87 -17.21 29.96
CA GLN A 54 -7.42 -18.05 28.85
C GLN A 54 -8.48 -18.15 27.75
N ARG A 55 -9.75 -18.39 28.13
CA ARG A 55 -10.89 -18.46 27.18
C ARG A 55 -11.13 -17.10 26.48
N ALA A 56 -11.10 -16.01 27.23
CA ALA A 56 -11.22 -14.65 26.66
C ALA A 56 -10.11 -14.41 25.64
N PHE A 57 -8.86 -14.70 25.98
CA PHE A 57 -7.71 -14.52 25.08
C PHE A 57 -7.79 -15.46 23.86
N ASP A 58 -8.33 -16.66 23.99
CA ASP A 58 -8.58 -17.59 22.87
C ASP A 58 -9.63 -17.01 21.91
N ASN A 59 -10.71 -16.44 22.44
CA ASN A 59 -11.76 -15.79 21.65
C ASN A 59 -11.22 -14.57 20.90
N TRP A 60 -10.46 -13.69 21.58
CA TRP A 60 -9.82 -12.51 20.96
C TRP A 60 -8.84 -12.93 19.88
N SER A 61 -8.05 -13.97 20.15
CA SER A 61 -7.10 -14.52 19.16
C SER A 61 -7.80 -15.02 17.90
N SER A 62 -8.97 -15.67 18.04
CA SER A 62 -9.76 -16.14 16.90
C SER A 62 -10.26 -14.97 16.03
N LYS A 63 -10.67 -13.85 16.65
CA LYS A 63 -11.06 -12.65 15.91
C LYS A 63 -9.86 -12.01 15.19
N LEU A 64 -8.72 -11.89 15.87
CA LEU A 64 -7.48 -11.35 15.28
C LEU A 64 -6.98 -12.21 14.11
N ALA A 65 -7.09 -13.55 14.20
CA ALA A 65 -6.66 -14.48 13.16
C ALA A 65 -7.47 -14.34 11.85
N ALA A 66 -8.64 -13.68 11.87
CA ALA A 66 -9.39 -13.39 10.66
C ALA A 66 -8.67 -12.45 9.70
N PHE A 67 -7.78 -11.57 10.21
CA PHE A 67 -7.09 -10.55 9.41
C PHE A 67 -5.58 -10.41 9.71
N ALA A 68 -5.01 -11.24 10.61
CA ALA A 68 -3.58 -11.29 10.90
C ALA A 68 -3.07 -12.72 10.98
N ASN A 69 -1.79 -12.95 10.66
CA ASN A 69 -1.11 -14.22 10.85
C ASN A 69 -0.45 -14.20 12.24
N ILE A 70 -1.02 -14.93 13.20
CA ILE A 70 -0.49 -14.98 14.56
C ILE A 70 0.67 -15.98 14.59
N CYS A 71 1.90 -15.47 14.63
CA CYS A 71 3.14 -16.27 14.65
C CYS A 71 3.56 -16.73 16.06
N CYS A 72 3.10 -16.01 17.08
CA CYS A 72 3.30 -16.30 18.49
C CYS A 72 2.06 -15.83 19.26
N ARG A 73 1.62 -16.64 20.25
CA ARG A 73 0.48 -16.31 21.11
C ARG A 73 0.75 -16.82 22.53
N LYS A 74 0.74 -15.92 23.52
CA LYS A 74 0.97 -16.28 24.92
C LYS A 74 0.37 -15.24 25.87
N ILE A 75 -0.20 -15.68 26.98
CA ILE A 75 -0.46 -14.83 28.16
C ILE A 75 0.81 -14.85 29.01
N VAL A 76 1.26 -13.67 29.41
CA VAL A 76 2.48 -13.42 30.16
C VAL A 76 2.12 -12.91 31.56
N PHE A 77 2.62 -13.57 32.58
CA PHE A 77 2.45 -13.23 34.00
C PHE A 77 3.79 -12.86 34.63
N THR A 78 4.88 -13.47 34.16
CA THR A 78 6.21 -13.42 34.77
C THR A 78 7.29 -13.00 33.78
N PRO A 79 8.45 -12.54 34.24
CA PRO A 79 9.61 -12.32 33.36
C PRO A 79 10.06 -13.60 32.59
N SER A 80 9.86 -14.79 33.17
CA SER A 80 10.13 -16.06 32.49
C SER A 80 9.22 -16.25 31.26
N ASP A 81 7.94 -15.89 31.36
CA ASP A 81 7.02 -15.94 30.23
C ASP A 81 7.45 -14.99 29.10
N VAL A 82 7.97 -13.79 29.46
CA VAL A 82 8.52 -12.85 28.47
C VAL A 82 9.72 -13.47 27.75
N ALA A 83 10.62 -14.13 28.47
CA ALA A 83 11.77 -14.82 27.88
C ALA A 83 11.34 -15.96 26.94
N GLU A 84 10.26 -16.68 27.27
CA GLU A 84 9.70 -17.69 26.36
C GLU A 84 9.12 -17.04 25.09
N VAL A 85 8.40 -15.91 25.19
CA VAL A 85 7.94 -15.16 24.01
C VAL A 85 9.12 -14.73 23.16
N GLU A 86 10.19 -14.20 23.76
CA GLU A 86 11.40 -13.81 23.05
C GLU A 86 12.01 -14.99 22.28
N ALA A 87 12.09 -16.16 22.90
CA ALA A 87 12.57 -17.38 22.26
C ALA A 87 11.66 -17.83 21.10
N LEU A 88 10.34 -17.75 21.29
CA LEU A 88 9.34 -18.16 20.28
C LEU A 88 9.36 -17.27 19.02
N ILE A 89 9.70 -15.98 19.15
CA ILE A 89 9.76 -15.05 18.02
C ILE A 89 11.15 -14.89 17.43
N SER A 90 12.17 -15.38 18.10
CA SER A 90 13.56 -15.30 17.63
C SER A 90 13.72 -15.94 16.25
N GLY A 91 14.31 -15.20 15.32
CA GLY A 91 14.50 -15.63 13.93
C GLY A 91 13.24 -15.69 13.07
N LYS A 92 12.08 -15.28 13.61
CA LYS A 92 10.85 -15.13 12.82
C LYS A 92 10.70 -13.72 12.28
N ASP A 93 10.14 -13.63 11.09
CA ASP A 93 9.75 -12.34 10.47
C ASP A 93 8.42 -11.90 11.09
N ILE A 94 8.50 -11.05 12.12
CA ILE A 94 7.35 -10.46 12.83
C ILE A 94 7.23 -8.99 12.42
N ASP A 95 6.04 -8.59 11.97
CA ASP A 95 5.76 -7.20 11.59
C ASP A 95 5.38 -6.34 12.79
N ILE A 96 4.58 -6.89 13.73
CA ILE A 96 3.91 -6.11 14.78
C ILE A 96 3.78 -6.94 16.07
N ILE A 97 4.01 -6.31 17.22
CA ILE A 97 3.60 -6.82 18.53
C ILE A 97 2.20 -6.30 18.83
N VAL A 98 1.23 -7.21 19.00
CA VAL A 98 -0.10 -6.88 19.48
C VAL A 98 -0.19 -7.20 20.96
N LEU A 99 -0.63 -6.24 21.78
CA LEU A 99 -0.80 -6.38 23.22
C LEU A 99 -2.26 -6.26 23.63
N SER A 100 -2.71 -7.11 24.55
CA SER A 100 -3.95 -6.92 25.28
C SER A 100 -3.75 -7.27 26.76
N ALA A 101 -4.27 -6.45 27.65
CA ALA A 101 -4.39 -6.87 29.05
C ALA A 101 -5.55 -7.84 29.20
N VAL A 102 -5.33 -9.02 29.76
CA VAL A 102 -6.42 -9.94 30.10
C VAL A 102 -6.96 -9.70 31.50
N SER A 103 -6.13 -9.04 32.31
CA SER A 103 -6.46 -8.56 33.65
C SER A 103 -5.51 -7.40 34.00
N TYR A 104 -5.48 -6.93 35.26
CA TYR A 104 -4.49 -5.97 35.70
C TYR A 104 -3.06 -6.46 35.42
N THR A 105 -2.18 -5.58 34.96
CA THR A 105 -0.79 -5.91 34.63
C THR A 105 0.13 -4.72 34.85
N PRO A 106 1.35 -4.91 35.39
CA PRO A 106 2.33 -3.85 35.52
C PRO A 106 3.11 -3.64 34.19
N SER A 107 3.36 -2.38 33.83
CA SER A 107 4.10 -2.00 32.61
C SER A 107 5.52 -2.59 32.57
N MET A 108 6.21 -2.64 33.72
CA MET A 108 7.59 -3.10 33.79
C MET A 108 7.76 -4.59 33.46
N LEU A 109 6.68 -5.34 33.39
CA LEU A 109 6.72 -6.72 32.90
C LEU A 109 7.07 -6.77 31.40
N ILE A 110 6.55 -5.85 30.59
CA ILE A 110 6.63 -5.96 29.12
C ILE A 110 7.45 -4.83 28.46
N VAL A 111 7.45 -3.62 28.99
CA VAL A 111 8.07 -2.45 28.32
C VAL A 111 9.58 -2.62 28.09
N PRO A 112 10.39 -3.19 29.01
CA PRO A 112 11.80 -3.45 28.73
C PRO A 112 12.03 -4.36 27.52
N PHE A 113 11.20 -5.39 27.36
CA PHE A 113 11.23 -6.28 26.19
C PHE A 113 10.87 -5.55 24.89
N LEU A 114 9.80 -4.74 24.89
CA LEU A 114 9.39 -3.97 23.72
C LEU A 114 10.49 -3.00 23.27
N LYS A 115 11.14 -2.33 24.22
CA LYS A 115 12.28 -1.44 23.96
C LYS A 115 13.46 -2.17 23.32
N LYS A 116 13.79 -3.35 23.82
CA LYS A 116 14.87 -4.20 23.28
C LYS A 116 14.55 -4.65 21.85
N LEU A 117 13.30 -5.03 21.58
CA LEU A 117 12.88 -5.61 20.32
C LEU A 117 12.76 -4.57 19.21
N GLY A 118 12.32 -3.34 19.53
CA GLY A 118 12.19 -2.23 18.55
C GLY A 118 11.16 -2.44 17.44
N LEU A 119 10.25 -3.41 17.60
CA LEU A 119 9.14 -3.63 16.68
C LEU A 119 7.97 -2.68 16.99
N PRO A 120 7.13 -2.36 16.01
CA PRO A 120 5.90 -1.62 16.23
C PRO A 120 4.99 -2.29 17.25
N VAL A 121 4.33 -1.49 18.05
CA VAL A 121 3.38 -1.93 19.07
C VAL A 121 1.98 -1.45 18.72
N VAL A 122 1.02 -2.38 18.69
CA VAL A 122 -0.41 -2.09 18.62
C VAL A 122 -1.07 -2.65 19.87
N ILE A 123 -1.73 -1.79 20.63
CA ILE A 123 -2.47 -2.16 21.82
C ILE A 123 -3.93 -2.34 21.45
N TRP A 124 -4.44 -3.54 21.61
CA TRP A 124 -5.86 -3.81 21.55
C TRP A 124 -6.44 -3.80 22.95
N SER A 125 -6.98 -2.63 23.36
CA SER A 125 -7.60 -2.44 24.67
C SER A 125 -9.03 -2.95 24.63
N THR A 126 -9.23 -4.17 25.10
CA THR A 126 -10.53 -4.86 25.16
C THR A 126 -10.71 -5.56 26.51
N GLN A 127 -11.89 -6.08 26.74
CA GLN A 127 -12.24 -6.86 27.93
C GLN A 127 -13.31 -7.91 27.58
N ASP A 128 -13.52 -8.88 28.48
CA ASP A 128 -14.45 -10.00 28.25
C ASP A 128 -15.92 -9.55 28.24
N SER A 129 -16.33 -8.73 29.20
CA SER A 129 -17.72 -8.27 29.34
C SER A 129 -17.95 -6.93 28.64
N ALA A 130 -19.00 -6.86 27.81
CA ALA A 130 -19.41 -5.61 27.15
C ALA A 130 -20.21 -4.66 28.05
N VAL A 131 -20.80 -5.16 29.14
CA VAL A 131 -21.75 -4.40 29.99
C VAL A 131 -21.48 -4.61 31.47
N ILE A 132 -21.78 -3.58 32.25
CA ILE A 132 -21.87 -3.65 33.70
C ILE A 132 -23.36 -3.76 34.03
N SER A 133 -23.79 -4.94 34.49
CA SER A 133 -25.20 -5.21 34.83
C SER A 133 -25.45 -4.96 36.31
N GLU A 134 -26.74 -4.93 36.71
CA GLU A 134 -27.14 -4.87 38.12
C GLU A 134 -26.67 -6.07 38.97
N LYS A 135 -26.25 -7.14 38.32
CA LYS A 135 -25.70 -8.37 38.95
C LYS A 135 -24.18 -8.42 38.91
N TYR A 136 -23.50 -7.28 38.69
CA TYR A 136 -22.04 -7.20 38.61
C TYR A 136 -21.41 -7.44 39.98
N GLU A 137 -20.58 -8.45 40.11
CA GLU A 137 -19.97 -8.87 41.34
C GLU A 137 -18.44 -8.46 41.39
N PRO A 138 -17.80 -8.45 42.57
CA PRO A 138 -16.36 -8.18 42.66
C PRO A 138 -15.49 -9.09 41.78
N VAL A 139 -15.88 -10.33 41.55
CA VAL A 139 -15.18 -11.23 40.65
C VAL A 139 -15.23 -10.78 39.20
N ASP A 140 -16.33 -10.14 38.76
CA ASP A 140 -16.46 -9.61 37.42
C ASP A 140 -15.55 -8.40 37.21
N LEU A 141 -15.35 -7.58 38.26
CA LEU A 141 -14.36 -6.51 38.24
C LEU A 141 -12.94 -7.09 38.02
N THR A 142 -12.56 -8.13 38.73
CA THR A 142 -11.24 -8.77 38.57
C THR A 142 -11.07 -9.36 37.17
N ARG A 143 -12.11 -9.95 36.60
CA ARG A 143 -12.11 -10.51 35.23
C ARG A 143 -11.94 -9.45 34.14
N ASN A 144 -12.44 -8.23 34.39
CA ASN A 144 -12.42 -7.12 33.43
C ASN A 144 -11.44 -6.00 33.82
N HIS A 145 -10.51 -6.24 34.75
CA HIS A 145 -9.59 -5.25 35.30
C HIS A 145 -8.43 -4.96 34.33
N THR A 146 -8.73 -4.49 33.12
CA THR A 146 -7.73 -4.36 32.02
C THR A 146 -7.26 -2.93 31.80
N VAL A 147 -8.15 -1.94 31.97
CA VAL A 147 -7.92 -0.54 31.59
C VAL A 147 -6.75 0.09 32.36
N GLN A 148 -6.63 -0.18 33.64
CA GLN A 148 -5.55 0.35 34.48
C GLN A 148 -4.18 -0.12 34.04
N GLY A 149 -4.05 -1.41 33.69
CA GLY A 149 -2.81 -1.98 33.13
C GLY A 149 -2.46 -1.35 31.78
N ILE A 150 -3.46 -1.15 30.92
CA ILE A 150 -3.24 -0.45 29.64
C ILE A 150 -2.77 0.99 29.86
N HIS A 151 -3.38 1.72 30.81
CA HIS A 151 -2.94 3.09 31.12
C HIS A 151 -1.52 3.15 31.69
N ASP A 152 -1.12 2.18 32.54
CA ASP A 152 0.23 2.08 33.03
C ASP A 152 1.22 1.82 31.88
N ILE A 153 0.94 0.84 31.01
CA ILE A 153 1.79 0.51 29.84
C ILE A 153 1.92 1.71 28.91
N THR A 154 0.81 2.34 28.52
CA THR A 154 0.83 3.45 27.55
C THR A 154 1.56 4.68 28.12
N ASN A 155 1.41 4.94 29.41
CA ASN A 155 2.14 6.02 30.08
C ASN A 155 3.66 5.78 30.04
N VAL A 156 4.12 4.57 30.37
CA VAL A 156 5.57 4.25 30.36
C VAL A 156 6.12 4.19 28.93
N LEU A 157 5.36 3.70 27.95
CA LEU A 157 5.75 3.76 26.52
C LEU A 157 5.93 5.23 26.09
N PHE A 158 5.00 6.10 26.43
CA PHE A 158 5.07 7.53 26.13
C PHE A 158 6.31 8.17 26.78
N GLN A 159 6.55 7.95 28.08
CA GLN A 159 7.74 8.45 28.77
C GLN A 159 9.05 7.93 28.17
N SER A 160 9.04 6.71 27.62
CA SER A 160 10.19 6.07 26.98
C SER A 160 10.39 6.50 25.51
N GLY A 161 9.53 7.35 24.95
CA GLY A 161 9.56 7.74 23.55
C GLY A 161 9.26 6.60 22.57
N ILE A 162 8.64 5.50 23.04
CA ILE A 162 8.25 4.36 22.20
C ILE A 162 6.90 4.68 21.57
N LYS A 163 6.87 4.74 20.23
CA LYS A 163 5.62 4.92 19.48
C LYS A 163 4.75 3.67 19.57
N TYR A 164 3.47 3.85 19.75
CA TYR A 164 2.47 2.77 19.73
C TYR A 164 1.17 3.27 19.10
N ASN A 165 0.36 2.33 18.64
CA ASN A 165 -1.02 2.56 18.24
C ASN A 165 -1.96 1.88 19.24
N ILE A 166 -3.15 2.42 19.44
CA ILE A 166 -4.14 1.83 20.35
C ILE A 166 -5.51 1.80 19.70
N VAL A 167 -6.19 0.67 19.85
CA VAL A 167 -7.58 0.50 19.48
C VAL A 167 -8.34 0.01 20.72
N THR A 168 -9.28 0.84 21.18
CA THR A 168 -10.13 0.51 22.33
C THR A 168 -11.52 0.16 21.85
N GLY A 169 -12.07 -0.95 22.37
CA GLY A 169 -13.44 -1.38 22.14
C GLY A 169 -13.65 -2.87 22.39
N HIS A 170 -14.91 -3.29 22.44
CA HIS A 170 -15.24 -4.68 22.74
C HIS A 170 -14.84 -5.62 21.59
N TRP A 171 -14.34 -6.80 21.92
CA TRP A 171 -13.81 -7.79 20.97
C TRP A 171 -14.86 -8.39 20.01
N GLU A 172 -16.15 -8.24 20.29
CA GLU A 172 -17.25 -8.65 19.39
C GLU A 172 -17.76 -7.50 18.53
N ASP A 173 -17.39 -6.25 18.82
CA ASP A 173 -17.86 -5.10 18.04
C ASP A 173 -17.15 -5.03 16.68
N GLU A 174 -17.95 -5.13 15.62
CA GLU A 174 -17.44 -5.13 14.24
C GLU A 174 -16.68 -3.84 13.89
N LYS A 175 -17.11 -2.67 14.42
CA LYS A 175 -16.41 -1.40 14.19
C LYS A 175 -15.04 -1.40 14.85
N THR A 176 -14.92 -1.96 16.05
CA THR A 176 -13.65 -2.13 16.74
C THR A 176 -12.72 -3.06 15.97
N LEU A 177 -13.22 -4.19 15.49
CA LEU A 177 -12.46 -5.15 14.68
C LEU A 177 -12.00 -4.53 13.37
N GLN A 178 -12.85 -3.75 12.71
CA GLN A 178 -12.46 -3.04 11.50
C GLN A 178 -11.35 -2.02 11.78
N ARG A 179 -11.47 -1.20 12.83
CA ARG A 179 -10.42 -0.26 13.24
C ARG A 179 -9.10 -0.95 13.57
N LEU A 180 -9.17 -2.12 14.23
CA LEU A 180 -7.97 -2.91 14.53
C LEU A 180 -7.30 -3.42 13.25
N ASN A 181 -8.08 -3.97 12.32
CA ASN A 181 -7.59 -4.40 11.01
C ASN A 181 -6.92 -3.24 10.25
N ASP A 182 -7.58 -2.08 10.16
CA ASP A 182 -7.04 -0.91 9.46
C ASP A 182 -5.74 -0.42 10.14
N THR A 183 -5.70 -0.38 11.48
CA THR A 183 -4.49 -0.01 12.23
C THR A 183 -3.34 -0.98 11.93
N LEU A 184 -3.58 -2.28 11.94
CA LEU A 184 -2.54 -3.28 11.65
C LEU A 184 -2.04 -3.15 10.20
N ARG A 185 -2.92 -2.88 9.25
CA ARG A 185 -2.54 -2.63 7.84
C ARG A 185 -1.66 -1.39 7.70
N VAL A 186 -2.04 -0.29 8.33
CA VAL A 186 -1.26 0.97 8.33
C VAL A 186 0.13 0.74 8.93
N VAL A 187 0.21 0.11 10.10
CA VAL A 187 1.48 -0.14 10.79
C VAL A 187 2.37 -1.08 9.97
N ARG A 188 1.80 -2.13 9.34
CA ARG A 188 2.54 -3.00 8.44
C ARG A 188 3.05 -2.23 7.22
N ALA A 189 2.20 -1.41 6.60
CA ALA A 189 2.60 -0.58 5.47
C ALA A 189 3.75 0.37 5.84
N ALA A 190 3.70 1.00 7.03
CA ALA A 190 4.80 1.84 7.51
C ALA A 190 6.11 1.05 7.68
N GLN A 191 6.05 -0.18 8.18
CA GLN A 191 7.24 -1.04 8.30
C GLN A 191 7.81 -1.46 6.95
N ALA A 192 6.95 -1.66 5.96
CA ALA A 192 7.36 -2.02 4.61
C ALA A 192 8.25 -0.95 3.94
N ALA A 193 8.20 0.31 4.38
CA ALA A 193 9.04 1.39 3.87
C ALA A 193 10.53 1.02 3.86
N LYS A 194 11.02 0.39 4.93
CA LYS A 194 12.42 -0.04 5.08
C LYS A 194 12.84 -1.16 4.12
N LYS A 195 11.88 -1.79 3.45
CA LYS A 195 12.10 -2.87 2.48
C LYS A 195 11.89 -2.39 1.03
N ILE A 196 11.59 -1.10 0.84
CA ILE A 196 11.41 -0.54 -0.50
C ILE A 196 12.78 -0.30 -1.13
N ARG A 197 12.98 -0.92 -2.29
CA ARG A 197 14.14 -0.69 -3.14
C ARG A 197 13.67 -0.35 -4.54
N VAL A 198 14.15 0.78 -5.05
CA VAL A 198 13.76 1.34 -6.35
C VAL A 198 14.90 1.15 -7.35
N LEU A 199 14.68 0.39 -8.42
CA LEU A 199 15.62 0.35 -9.54
C LEU A 199 15.45 1.62 -10.39
N ALA A 200 16.51 2.42 -10.53
CA ALA A 200 16.53 3.65 -11.31
C ALA A 200 17.21 3.42 -12.68
N LEU A 201 16.42 3.05 -13.69
CA LEU A 201 16.89 2.80 -15.05
C LEU A 201 17.14 4.12 -15.79
N GLY A 202 18.38 4.40 -16.09
CA GLY A 202 18.79 5.58 -16.85
C GLY A 202 18.95 6.85 -16.00
N GLY A 203 18.86 6.77 -14.66
CA GLY A 203 19.02 7.90 -13.75
C GLY A 203 17.84 8.87 -13.73
N ALA A 204 18.00 10.03 -13.08
CA ALA A 204 16.95 11.06 -12.97
C ALA A 204 16.89 11.95 -14.20
N PHE A 205 15.73 12.58 -14.42
CA PHE A 205 15.54 13.61 -15.43
C PHE A 205 16.24 14.90 -14.99
N GLU A 206 17.28 15.30 -15.73
CA GLU A 206 18.06 16.49 -15.41
C GLU A 206 17.21 17.77 -15.50
N GLY A 207 17.29 18.60 -14.47
CA GLY A 207 16.55 19.87 -14.39
C GLY A 207 15.19 19.82 -13.72
N MET A 208 14.67 18.62 -13.38
CA MET A 208 13.42 18.45 -12.62
C MET A 208 13.72 18.42 -11.10
N GLY A 209 13.61 19.59 -10.47
CA GLY A 209 14.02 19.78 -9.08
C GLY A 209 13.12 19.09 -8.05
N ASP A 210 11.87 18.79 -8.39
CA ASP A 210 10.94 18.10 -7.48
C ASP A 210 11.16 16.57 -7.41
N PHE A 211 12.05 16.02 -8.25
CA PHE A 211 12.55 14.63 -8.12
C PHE A 211 13.84 14.55 -7.31
N ASP A 212 14.49 15.70 -7.07
CA ASP A 212 15.78 15.72 -6.39
C ASP A 212 15.64 15.24 -4.94
N TYR A 213 16.57 14.43 -4.49
CA TYR A 213 16.58 13.90 -3.14
C TYR A 213 18.01 13.55 -2.71
N ASP A 214 18.23 13.65 -1.41
CA ASP A 214 19.43 13.10 -0.76
C ASP A 214 19.18 11.60 -0.44
N PRO A 215 19.97 10.67 -1.01
CA PRO A 215 19.82 9.23 -0.77
C PRO A 215 19.95 8.84 0.70
N GLU A 216 20.82 9.51 1.46
CA GLU A 216 20.99 9.25 2.88
C GLU A 216 19.76 9.70 3.67
N ASN A 217 19.23 10.89 3.35
CA ASN A 217 18.01 11.40 3.93
C ASN A 217 16.79 10.52 3.58
N LEU A 218 16.67 10.08 2.33
CA LEU A 218 15.61 9.17 1.89
C LEU A 218 15.59 7.90 2.76
N LYS A 219 16.77 7.28 2.93
CA LYS A 219 16.92 6.06 3.74
C LYS A 219 16.63 6.30 5.21
N ASN A 220 17.16 7.39 5.79
CA ASN A 220 17.10 7.63 7.24
C ASN A 220 15.73 8.18 7.68
N ALA A 221 15.13 9.07 6.89
CA ALA A 221 13.87 9.73 7.25
C ALA A 221 12.61 8.98 6.77
N TRP A 222 12.73 8.15 5.72
CA TRP A 222 11.61 7.36 5.21
C TRP A 222 11.87 5.85 5.23
N GLY A 223 13.01 5.40 4.67
CA GLY A 223 13.40 4.00 4.60
C GLY A 223 13.79 3.48 3.23
N PRO A 224 13.25 3.98 2.09
CA PRO A 224 13.56 3.46 0.76
C PRO A 224 15.01 3.67 0.34
N GLU A 225 15.51 2.76 -0.51
CA GLU A 225 16.83 2.86 -1.15
C GLU A 225 16.68 2.85 -2.67
N ALA A 226 17.52 3.63 -3.37
CA ALA A 226 17.62 3.57 -4.83
C ALA A 226 18.83 2.73 -5.26
N VAL A 227 18.64 1.97 -6.32
CA VAL A 227 19.69 1.17 -6.98
C VAL A 227 19.77 1.63 -8.43
N ALA A 228 20.90 2.17 -8.83
CA ALA A 228 21.12 2.59 -10.20
C ALA A 228 21.17 1.37 -11.14
N LEU A 229 20.52 1.47 -12.29
CA LEU A 229 20.53 0.48 -13.36
C LEU A 229 20.88 1.18 -14.68
N SER A 230 21.93 0.72 -15.33
CA SER A 230 22.30 1.25 -16.63
C SER A 230 21.46 0.67 -17.76
N PRO A 231 21.29 1.37 -18.89
CA PRO A 231 20.66 0.81 -20.08
C PRO A 231 21.34 -0.47 -20.59
N GLY A 232 22.67 -0.56 -20.44
CA GLY A 232 23.43 -1.75 -20.84
C GLY A 232 23.11 -2.98 -20.00
N GLU A 233 22.98 -2.83 -18.68
CA GLU A 233 22.56 -3.93 -17.79
C GLU A 233 21.16 -4.40 -18.13
N PHE A 234 20.21 -3.49 -18.36
CA PHE A 234 18.86 -3.87 -18.81
C PHE A 234 18.89 -4.66 -20.11
N LEU A 235 19.62 -4.18 -21.13
CA LEU A 235 19.70 -4.84 -22.43
C LEU A 235 20.37 -6.22 -22.35
N SER A 236 21.33 -6.40 -21.45
CA SER A 236 22.04 -7.68 -21.27
C SER A 236 21.14 -8.84 -20.78
N VAL A 237 20.02 -8.51 -20.13
CA VAL A 237 19.06 -9.48 -19.61
C VAL A 237 18.06 -9.95 -20.69
N LEU A 238 17.78 -9.13 -21.71
CA LEU A 238 16.77 -9.46 -22.72
C LEU A 238 17.00 -10.81 -23.43
N PRO A 239 18.24 -11.19 -23.85
CA PRO A 239 18.50 -12.48 -24.47
C PRO A 239 18.33 -13.68 -23.53
N LEU A 240 18.27 -13.44 -22.21
CA LEU A 240 18.15 -14.49 -21.20
C LEU A 240 16.70 -14.88 -20.91
N ILE A 241 15.73 -14.13 -21.45
CA ILE A 241 14.30 -14.38 -21.21
C ILE A 241 13.83 -15.53 -22.07
N ASN A 242 13.11 -16.46 -21.44
CA ASN A 242 12.64 -17.69 -22.07
C ASN A 242 11.54 -17.40 -23.13
N GLU A 243 11.72 -17.91 -24.35
CA GLU A 243 10.79 -17.71 -25.45
C GLU A 243 9.43 -18.39 -25.23
N ASP A 244 9.41 -19.55 -24.55
CA ASP A 244 8.17 -20.27 -24.24
C ASP A 244 7.33 -19.51 -23.22
N GLU A 245 7.96 -18.84 -22.22
CA GLU A 245 7.29 -17.99 -21.27
C GLU A 245 6.69 -16.75 -21.95
N ILE A 246 7.43 -16.14 -22.89
CA ILE A 246 6.94 -15.02 -23.70
C ILE A 246 5.69 -15.44 -24.48
N GLU A 247 5.73 -16.59 -25.15
CA GLU A 247 4.60 -17.06 -25.94
C GLU A 247 3.40 -17.44 -25.06
N ALA A 248 3.64 -18.07 -23.91
CA ALA A 248 2.59 -18.40 -22.94
C ALA A 248 1.89 -17.13 -22.42
N GLN A 249 2.66 -16.05 -22.15
CA GLN A 249 2.07 -14.76 -21.75
C GLN A 249 1.30 -14.12 -22.90
N ARG A 250 1.83 -14.15 -24.12
CA ARG A 250 1.15 -13.60 -25.29
C ARG A 250 -0.21 -14.27 -25.53
N LEU A 251 -0.30 -15.57 -25.37
CA LEU A 251 -1.57 -16.29 -25.48
C LEU A 251 -2.57 -15.88 -24.40
N LYS A 252 -2.11 -15.67 -23.16
CA LYS A 252 -2.95 -15.11 -22.09
C LYS A 252 -3.44 -13.70 -22.42
N ASP A 253 -2.57 -12.89 -23.01
CA ASP A 253 -2.90 -11.52 -23.40
C ASP A 253 -4.00 -11.48 -24.47
N LEU A 254 -4.05 -12.44 -25.40
CA LEU A 254 -5.12 -12.55 -26.42
C LEU A 254 -6.50 -12.80 -25.79
N ASP A 255 -6.54 -13.53 -24.68
CA ASP A 255 -7.78 -13.74 -23.92
C ASP A 255 -8.17 -12.51 -23.11
N PHE A 256 -7.19 -11.80 -22.58
CA PHE A 256 -7.36 -10.72 -21.64
C PHE A 256 -7.59 -9.37 -22.29
N PHE A 257 -6.69 -8.95 -23.18
CA PHE A 257 -6.76 -7.67 -23.90
C PHE A 257 -7.65 -7.75 -25.15
N GLU A 258 -8.13 -6.61 -25.61
CA GLU A 258 -8.54 -6.41 -26.98
C GLU A 258 -7.30 -6.06 -27.80
N VAL A 259 -6.63 -7.12 -28.35
CA VAL A 259 -5.42 -6.93 -29.15
C VAL A 259 -5.82 -6.42 -30.53
N MET A 260 -5.38 -5.20 -30.87
CA MET A 260 -5.74 -4.55 -32.12
C MET A 260 -4.95 -5.13 -33.31
N PRO A 261 -5.55 -5.14 -34.52
CA PRO A 261 -4.91 -5.74 -35.71
C PRO A 261 -3.59 -5.08 -36.15
N ASP A 262 -3.35 -3.84 -35.72
CA ASP A 262 -2.12 -3.09 -36.03
C ASP A 262 -0.92 -3.49 -35.15
N LEU A 263 -1.14 -4.24 -34.07
CA LEU A 263 -0.06 -4.74 -33.21
C LEU A 263 0.54 -6.01 -33.80
N SER A 264 1.79 -5.93 -34.29
CA SER A 264 2.46 -7.12 -34.80
C SER A 264 2.86 -8.07 -33.66
N VAL A 265 2.97 -9.37 -33.98
CA VAL A 265 3.38 -10.40 -33.03
C VAL A 265 4.77 -10.10 -32.46
N GLU A 266 5.68 -9.58 -33.28
CA GLU A 266 7.06 -9.24 -32.89
C GLU A 266 7.08 -8.12 -31.85
N VAL A 267 6.33 -7.02 -32.07
CA VAL A 267 6.22 -5.90 -31.12
C VAL A 267 5.60 -6.36 -29.80
N HIS A 268 4.57 -7.21 -29.87
CA HIS A 268 3.93 -7.76 -28.67
C HIS A 268 4.87 -8.67 -27.88
N ARG A 269 5.56 -9.60 -28.55
CA ARG A 269 6.54 -10.50 -27.91
C ARG A 269 7.68 -9.72 -27.27
N GLU A 270 8.19 -8.69 -27.94
CA GLU A 270 9.26 -7.85 -27.39
C GLU A 270 8.79 -7.05 -26.17
N ALA A 271 7.55 -6.57 -26.16
CA ALA A 271 6.96 -5.91 -24.97
C ALA A 271 6.89 -6.86 -23.76
N ILE A 272 6.49 -8.10 -23.97
CA ILE A 272 6.45 -9.16 -22.96
C ILE A 272 7.87 -9.53 -22.49
N ARG A 273 8.83 -9.66 -23.41
CA ARG A 273 10.25 -9.90 -23.08
C ARG A 273 10.76 -8.84 -22.09
N ARG A 274 10.46 -7.56 -22.36
CA ARG A 274 10.84 -6.44 -21.49
C ARG A 274 10.16 -6.50 -20.13
N LYS A 275 8.92 -6.95 -20.04
CA LYS A 275 8.27 -7.21 -18.76
C LYS A 275 9.03 -8.24 -17.93
N PHE A 276 9.39 -9.38 -18.53
CA PHE A 276 10.14 -10.41 -17.82
C PHE A 276 11.57 -9.96 -17.47
N ALA A 277 12.20 -9.13 -18.32
CA ALA A 277 13.50 -8.55 -18.01
C ALA A 277 13.41 -7.60 -16.78
N VAL A 278 12.39 -6.74 -16.70
CA VAL A 278 12.16 -5.91 -15.51
C VAL A 278 11.94 -6.79 -14.27
N LYS A 279 11.08 -7.82 -14.36
CA LYS A 279 10.83 -8.74 -13.22
C LYS A 279 12.12 -9.41 -12.74
N LYS A 280 12.90 -9.93 -13.66
CA LYS A 280 14.18 -10.58 -13.36
C LYS A 280 15.15 -9.62 -12.66
N LEU A 281 15.28 -8.39 -13.14
CA LEU A 281 16.13 -7.37 -12.53
C LEU A 281 15.63 -6.95 -11.15
N LEU A 282 14.31 -6.85 -10.96
CA LEU A 282 13.73 -6.59 -9.64
C LEU A 282 14.08 -7.71 -8.65
N GLU A 283 13.94 -8.97 -9.06
CA GLU A 283 14.29 -10.14 -8.24
C GLU A 283 15.77 -10.19 -7.91
N GLU A 284 16.66 -10.05 -8.90
CA GLU A 284 18.12 -10.07 -8.71
C GLU A 284 18.64 -8.98 -7.78
N ASN A 285 17.95 -7.83 -7.74
CA ASN A 285 18.31 -6.70 -6.89
C ASN A 285 17.49 -6.61 -5.60
N ASN A 286 16.64 -7.60 -5.28
CA ASN A 286 15.68 -7.55 -4.19
C ASN A 286 14.88 -6.24 -4.17
N ALA A 287 14.49 -5.75 -5.37
CA ALA A 287 13.76 -4.51 -5.55
C ALA A 287 12.26 -4.79 -5.75
N ASN A 288 11.43 -3.84 -5.37
CA ASN A 288 9.97 -3.93 -5.46
C ASN A 288 9.33 -2.64 -6.00
N ALA A 289 10.18 -1.76 -6.52
CA ALA A 289 9.79 -0.59 -7.28
C ALA A 289 10.84 -0.29 -8.35
N PHE A 290 10.44 0.44 -9.39
CA PHE A 290 11.38 0.91 -10.40
C PHE A 290 10.94 2.24 -11.00
N THR A 291 11.88 2.93 -11.60
CA THR A 291 11.63 4.12 -12.41
C THR A 291 12.49 4.07 -13.67
N MET A 292 12.10 4.79 -14.71
CA MET A 292 12.93 4.93 -15.90
C MET A 292 12.96 6.38 -16.39
N ASN A 293 14.14 6.81 -16.83
CA ASN A 293 14.30 8.07 -17.52
C ASN A 293 14.30 7.85 -19.04
N PHE A 294 13.17 8.12 -19.68
CA PHE A 294 13.01 7.87 -21.11
C PHE A 294 13.99 8.66 -21.99
N LEU A 295 14.48 9.81 -21.51
CA LEU A 295 15.46 10.62 -22.27
C LEU A 295 16.80 9.89 -22.42
N ASN A 296 17.24 9.17 -21.40
CA ASN A 296 18.47 8.40 -21.43
C ASN A 296 18.33 7.02 -22.09
N LEU A 297 17.11 6.68 -22.56
CA LEU A 297 16.78 5.45 -23.24
C LEU A 297 16.42 5.67 -24.73
N GLN A 298 16.78 6.84 -25.30
CA GLN A 298 16.41 7.22 -26.66
C GLN A 298 17.24 6.52 -27.74
N ALA A 299 18.39 5.95 -27.41
CA ALA A 299 19.25 5.30 -28.40
C ALA A 299 18.45 4.25 -29.18
N PRO A 300 18.52 4.22 -30.53
CA PRO A 300 17.79 3.21 -31.33
C PRO A 300 18.12 1.77 -30.92
N SER A 301 19.34 1.55 -30.42
CA SER A 301 19.79 0.26 -29.90
C SER A 301 19.06 -0.19 -28.62
N PHE A 302 18.44 0.73 -27.87
CA PHE A 302 17.62 0.37 -26.73
C PHE A 302 16.31 -0.32 -27.17
N GLY A 303 15.78 0.04 -28.34
CA GLY A 303 14.53 -0.50 -28.86
C GLY A 303 13.30 0.13 -28.22
N GLN A 304 12.25 -0.64 -27.99
CA GLN A 304 11.02 -0.13 -27.40
C GLN A 304 11.15 0.13 -25.91
N LEU A 305 10.44 1.13 -25.39
CA LEU A 305 10.32 1.37 -23.96
C LEU A 305 9.37 0.35 -23.30
N PRO A 306 9.59 0.00 -22.02
CA PRO A 306 8.85 -1.07 -21.35
C PRO A 306 7.45 -0.66 -20.85
N PHE A 307 6.68 0.13 -21.61
CA PHE A 307 5.35 0.62 -21.18
C PHE A 307 4.36 -0.52 -20.84
N TYR A 308 4.40 -1.61 -21.60
CA TYR A 308 3.61 -2.81 -21.28
C TYR A 308 3.99 -3.38 -19.89
N ALA A 309 5.30 -3.43 -19.59
CA ALA A 309 5.79 -3.88 -18.29
C ALA A 309 5.29 -2.94 -17.17
N ILE A 310 5.42 -1.63 -17.36
CA ILE A 310 5.02 -0.61 -16.39
C ILE A 310 3.55 -0.79 -16.00
N ASN A 311 2.66 -0.82 -16.99
CA ASN A 311 1.21 -0.86 -16.76
C ASN A 311 0.76 -2.17 -16.09
N THR A 312 1.39 -3.29 -16.46
CA THR A 312 1.05 -4.59 -15.88
C THR A 312 1.69 -4.83 -14.52
N LEU A 313 2.92 -4.37 -14.29
CA LEU A 313 3.62 -4.56 -13.01
C LEU A 313 3.08 -3.66 -11.90
N MET A 314 2.62 -2.44 -12.23
CA MET A 314 1.89 -1.62 -11.25
C MET A 314 0.65 -2.35 -10.73
N ALA A 315 -0.10 -3.02 -11.61
CA ALA A 315 -1.24 -3.84 -11.22
C ALA A 315 -0.84 -5.08 -10.40
N GLU A 316 0.41 -5.54 -10.48
CA GLU A 316 0.98 -6.57 -9.62
C GLU A 316 1.54 -6.00 -8.28
N GLY A 317 1.34 -4.68 -8.00
CA GLY A 317 1.78 -4.01 -6.78
C GLY A 317 3.24 -3.54 -6.78
N ILE A 318 3.93 -3.61 -7.92
CA ILE A 318 5.27 -3.03 -8.07
C ILE A 318 5.15 -1.50 -8.14
N GLY A 319 5.93 -0.80 -7.32
CA GLY A 319 5.98 0.67 -7.35
C GLY A 319 6.58 1.18 -8.66
N TYR A 320 5.98 2.21 -9.24
CA TYR A 320 6.51 2.85 -10.44
C TYR A 320 6.26 4.37 -10.44
N ALA A 321 7.22 5.12 -10.99
CA ALA A 321 7.04 6.48 -11.43
C ALA A 321 7.89 6.73 -12.68
N GLY A 322 7.47 7.65 -13.54
CA GLY A 322 8.19 8.03 -14.76
C GLY A 322 9.45 8.86 -14.46
N GLU A 323 10.21 9.11 -15.52
CA GLU A 323 11.23 10.18 -15.59
C GLU A 323 12.41 10.07 -14.61
N GLY A 324 12.61 8.89 -13.99
CA GLY A 324 13.65 8.71 -12.99
C GLY A 324 13.24 9.16 -11.59
N ASP A 325 11.96 9.39 -11.34
CA ASP A 325 11.42 9.81 -10.04
C ASP A 325 11.40 8.66 -9.02
N VAL A 326 12.48 8.55 -8.28
CA VAL A 326 12.66 7.56 -7.21
C VAL A 326 11.66 7.77 -6.08
N LEU A 327 11.37 9.03 -5.74
CA LEU A 327 10.49 9.37 -4.61
C LEU A 327 9.06 8.85 -4.85
N ARG A 328 8.51 9.09 -6.05
CA ARG A 328 7.13 8.65 -6.35
C ARG A 328 7.07 7.17 -6.67
N ALA A 329 8.12 6.56 -7.21
CA ALA A 329 8.19 5.10 -7.33
C ALA A 329 8.16 4.42 -5.94
N ALA A 330 8.88 4.97 -4.95
CA ALA A 330 8.80 4.52 -3.57
C ALA A 330 7.41 4.78 -2.95
N ALA A 331 6.82 5.96 -3.20
CA ALA A 331 5.47 6.31 -2.75
C ALA A 331 4.42 5.33 -3.30
N MET A 332 4.50 5.01 -4.59
CA MET A 332 3.63 4.03 -5.23
C MET A 332 3.69 2.66 -4.55
N ARG A 333 4.91 2.18 -4.25
CA ARG A 333 5.08 0.90 -3.54
C ARG A 333 4.52 0.98 -2.11
N GLN A 334 4.77 2.08 -1.40
CA GLN A 334 4.24 2.35 -0.06
C GLN A 334 2.72 2.32 -0.04
N LEU A 335 2.10 2.96 -1.02
CA LEU A 335 0.64 3.03 -1.15
C LEU A 335 0.03 1.70 -1.58
N ALA A 336 0.70 0.93 -2.43
CA ALA A 336 0.29 -0.43 -2.75
C ALA A 336 0.31 -1.35 -1.51
N GLU A 337 1.27 -1.18 -0.58
CA GLU A 337 1.27 -1.88 0.72
C GLU A 337 0.09 -1.50 1.60
N LEU A 338 -0.38 -0.26 1.53
CA LEU A 338 -1.52 0.22 2.31
C LEU A 338 -2.87 -0.19 1.69
N ALA A 339 -3.04 0.06 0.40
CA ALA A 339 -4.34 -0.01 -0.29
C ALA A 339 -4.54 -1.24 -1.18
N GLY A 340 -3.48 -2.03 -1.43
CA GLY A 340 -3.47 -3.16 -2.38
C GLY A 340 -3.31 -2.73 -3.82
N GLU A 341 -3.65 -1.51 -4.15
CA GLU A 341 -3.54 -0.94 -5.50
C GLU A 341 -3.17 0.53 -5.41
N ALA A 342 -2.28 0.95 -6.30
CA ALA A 342 -1.91 2.34 -6.50
C ALA A 342 -1.68 2.60 -7.99
N ASN A 343 -1.94 3.81 -8.44
CA ASN A 343 -1.71 4.26 -9.80
C ASN A 343 -0.84 5.50 -9.82
N PHE A 344 0.16 5.50 -10.68
CA PHE A 344 0.98 6.66 -10.99
C PHE A 344 0.27 7.58 -11.97
N SER A 345 0.35 8.90 -11.78
CA SER A 345 -0.30 9.87 -12.65
C SER A 345 0.28 11.28 -12.52
N GLU A 346 -0.21 12.14 -13.40
CA GLU A 346 0.06 13.56 -13.47
C GLU A 346 -1.23 14.30 -13.85
N ILE A 347 -1.42 15.54 -13.38
CA ILE A 347 -2.50 16.43 -13.83
C ILE A 347 -2.04 17.11 -15.12
N TYR A 348 -2.46 16.56 -16.28
CA TYR A 348 -2.04 17.09 -17.58
C TYR A 348 -2.76 18.37 -18.00
N THR A 349 -4.06 18.45 -17.73
CA THR A 349 -4.87 19.62 -18.08
C THR A 349 -6.15 19.66 -17.26
N VAL A 350 -6.84 20.78 -17.31
CA VAL A 350 -7.99 21.09 -16.46
C VAL A 350 -9.21 21.46 -17.32
N ASP A 351 -10.34 20.88 -16.99
CA ASP A 351 -11.64 21.33 -17.48
C ASP A 351 -12.31 22.22 -16.41
N PHE A 352 -12.08 23.49 -16.50
CA PHE A 352 -12.60 24.50 -15.55
C PHE A 352 -14.12 24.65 -15.57
N LYS A 353 -14.80 24.15 -16.60
CA LYS A 353 -16.28 24.23 -16.70
C LYS A 353 -16.98 23.08 -16.02
N ARG A 354 -16.32 21.91 -15.94
CA ARG A 354 -16.88 20.69 -15.38
C ARG A 354 -16.21 20.26 -14.07
N ASP A 355 -15.27 21.07 -13.59
CA ASP A 355 -14.44 20.74 -12.41
C ASP A 355 -13.77 19.37 -12.56
N LEU A 356 -12.99 19.19 -13.64
CA LEU A 356 -12.31 17.92 -13.89
C LEU A 356 -10.83 18.12 -14.15
N PHE A 357 -10.01 17.28 -13.54
CA PHE A 357 -8.64 17.06 -13.96
C PHE A 357 -8.59 15.97 -15.03
N PHE A 358 -7.81 16.22 -16.07
CA PHE A 358 -7.41 15.21 -17.03
C PHE A 358 -6.11 14.60 -16.53
N MET A 359 -6.18 13.35 -16.08
CA MET A 359 -5.09 12.61 -15.49
C MET A 359 -4.47 11.67 -16.51
N SER A 360 -3.18 11.70 -16.67
CA SER A 360 -2.43 10.81 -17.55
C SER A 360 -0.95 10.87 -17.21
N HIS A 361 -0.13 10.02 -17.80
CA HIS A 361 1.31 10.18 -17.95
C HIS A 361 1.77 9.33 -19.13
N MET A 362 1.95 9.95 -20.31
CA MET A 362 2.36 9.31 -21.56
C MET A 362 1.59 8.00 -21.88
N GLN A 363 2.00 6.88 -21.29
CA GLN A 363 1.38 5.55 -21.37
C GLN A 363 1.38 4.83 -20.01
N GLU A 364 1.91 5.48 -18.98
CA GLU A 364 2.17 4.90 -17.66
C GLU A 364 0.93 5.03 -16.78
N CYS A 365 0.16 3.96 -16.73
CA CYS A 365 -1.05 3.85 -15.91
C CYS A 365 -1.31 2.39 -15.55
N SER A 366 -1.62 2.09 -14.30
CA SER A 366 -1.91 0.73 -13.85
C SER A 366 -3.16 0.18 -14.54
N ILE A 367 -3.06 -1.00 -15.16
CA ILE A 367 -4.26 -1.69 -15.66
C ILE A 367 -5.19 -2.15 -14.54
N GLY A 368 -4.74 -2.16 -13.30
CA GLY A 368 -5.55 -2.49 -12.14
C GLY A 368 -6.73 -1.53 -11.94
N ILE A 369 -6.55 -0.23 -12.29
CA ILE A 369 -7.63 0.76 -12.21
C ILE A 369 -8.52 0.81 -13.46
N ALA A 370 -8.24 0.02 -14.51
CA ALA A 370 -8.99 0.09 -15.76
C ALA A 370 -10.49 -0.24 -15.57
N ARG A 371 -11.34 0.38 -16.36
CA ARG A 371 -12.79 0.10 -16.38
C ARG A 371 -13.06 -1.38 -16.62
N ARG A 372 -14.02 -1.91 -15.89
CA ARG A 372 -14.36 -3.35 -15.89
C ARG A 372 -15.46 -3.70 -16.90
N ASP A 373 -16.13 -2.70 -17.46
CA ASP A 373 -17.17 -2.87 -18.47
C ASP A 373 -16.62 -3.11 -19.89
N ARG A 374 -15.28 -3.00 -20.07
CA ARG A 374 -14.59 -3.20 -21.34
C ARG A 374 -13.18 -3.75 -21.17
N LYS A 375 -12.66 -4.36 -22.22
CA LYS A 375 -11.25 -4.77 -22.26
C LYS A 375 -10.33 -3.58 -22.49
N VAL A 376 -9.14 -3.65 -21.91
CA VAL A 376 -8.01 -2.77 -22.25
C VAL A 376 -7.60 -3.08 -23.69
N ARG A 377 -7.50 -2.06 -24.56
CA ARG A 377 -7.00 -2.22 -25.93
C ARG A 377 -5.49 -2.20 -25.95
N LEU A 378 -4.88 -3.21 -26.53
CA LEU A 378 -3.44 -3.33 -26.74
C LEU A 378 -3.14 -3.11 -28.22
N LYS A 379 -2.36 -2.08 -28.56
CA LYS A 379 -2.18 -1.62 -29.94
C LYS A 379 -0.75 -1.19 -30.23
N ASN A 380 -0.41 -1.09 -31.53
CA ASN A 380 0.88 -0.58 -31.95
C ASN A 380 0.93 0.95 -31.78
N MET A 381 1.98 1.43 -31.11
CA MET A 381 2.21 2.85 -30.89
C MET A 381 3.66 3.21 -31.26
N PRO A 382 3.88 4.25 -32.08
CA PRO A 382 5.23 4.78 -32.26
C PRO A 382 5.63 5.68 -31.09
N PHE A 383 6.80 5.42 -30.52
CA PHE A 383 7.34 6.35 -29.53
C PHE A 383 7.83 7.61 -30.27
N TRP A 384 7.36 8.76 -29.84
CA TRP A 384 7.54 10.02 -30.56
C TRP A 384 9.02 10.48 -30.63
N VAL A 385 9.88 10.02 -29.68
CA VAL A 385 11.29 10.40 -29.63
C VAL A 385 12.11 9.61 -30.66
N ASN A 386 12.17 8.28 -30.54
CA ASN A 386 13.04 7.44 -31.37
C ASN A 386 12.31 6.69 -32.49
N LYS A 387 10.99 6.90 -32.63
CA LYS A 387 10.11 6.26 -33.61
C LYS A 387 10.01 4.73 -33.51
N THR A 388 10.53 4.14 -32.42
CA THR A 388 10.39 2.71 -32.18
C THR A 388 8.95 2.36 -31.84
N ASN A 389 8.41 1.32 -32.44
CA ASN A 389 7.08 0.82 -32.12
C ASN A 389 7.11 0.09 -30.77
N TYR A 390 6.03 0.26 -29.99
CA TYR A 390 5.81 -0.45 -28.74
C TYR A 390 4.34 -0.86 -28.59
N ALA A 391 4.08 -1.85 -27.74
CA ALA A 391 2.73 -2.23 -27.37
C ALA A 391 2.16 -1.23 -26.35
N GLY A 392 1.34 -0.32 -26.84
CA GLY A 392 0.66 0.70 -26.02
C GLY A 392 -0.72 0.26 -25.58
N MET A 393 -1.18 0.78 -24.46
CA MET A 393 -2.47 0.46 -23.87
C MET A 393 -3.42 1.67 -23.94
N PHE A 394 -4.68 1.40 -24.28
CA PHE A 394 -5.76 2.39 -24.24
C PHE A 394 -6.85 1.90 -23.30
N PHE A 395 -7.11 2.69 -22.28
CA PHE A 395 -8.19 2.49 -21.31
C PHE A 395 -8.40 3.76 -20.49
N THR A 396 -9.48 3.79 -19.72
CA THR A 396 -9.75 4.78 -18.69
C THR A 396 -10.05 4.09 -17.36
N ALA A 397 -9.98 4.84 -16.26
CA ALA A 397 -10.17 4.27 -14.92
C ALA A 397 -11.62 3.86 -14.65
N GLU A 398 -11.79 2.89 -13.75
CA GLU A 398 -13.07 2.48 -13.19
C GLU A 398 -13.72 3.66 -12.46
N PRO A 399 -15.00 3.98 -12.72
CA PRO A 399 -15.72 4.99 -11.97
C PRO A 399 -15.79 4.68 -10.48
N GLY A 400 -15.66 5.69 -9.64
CA GLY A 400 -15.71 5.53 -8.19
C GLY A 400 -14.86 6.55 -7.45
N ASP A 401 -14.75 6.37 -6.15
CA ASP A 401 -13.98 7.25 -5.28
C ASP A 401 -12.49 6.94 -5.34
N TYR A 402 -11.69 7.99 -5.31
CA TYR A 402 -10.22 7.91 -5.27
C TYR A 402 -9.65 8.97 -4.33
N THR A 403 -8.49 8.67 -3.80
CA THR A 403 -7.63 9.63 -3.08
C THR A 403 -6.36 9.85 -3.88
N LEU A 404 -6.04 11.10 -4.19
CA LEU A 404 -4.78 11.52 -4.77
C LEU A 404 -3.78 11.86 -3.68
N VAL A 405 -2.53 11.43 -3.86
CA VAL A 405 -1.48 11.54 -2.83
C VAL A 405 -0.16 11.94 -3.48
N CYS A 406 0.49 12.95 -2.92
CA CYS A 406 1.87 13.27 -3.20
C CYS A 406 2.71 13.13 -1.93
N ILE A 407 3.82 12.38 -1.98
CA ILE A 407 4.83 12.36 -0.92
C ILE A 407 6.04 13.14 -1.45
N THR A 408 6.42 14.21 -0.77
CA THR A 408 7.45 15.14 -1.21
C THR A 408 8.43 15.46 -0.07
N PRO A 409 9.71 15.77 -0.34
CA PRO A 409 10.60 16.31 0.67
C PRO A 409 10.04 17.59 1.29
N ALA A 410 10.28 17.78 2.57
CA ALA A 410 9.86 18.95 3.32
C ALA A 410 11.06 19.60 4.04
N PRO A 411 10.97 20.89 4.41
CA PRO A 411 12.03 21.56 5.15
C PRO A 411 12.43 20.81 6.42
N GLY A 412 13.72 20.82 6.74
CA GLY A 412 14.27 20.13 7.92
C GLY A 412 14.60 18.66 7.70
N GLY A 413 14.69 18.19 6.44
CA GLY A 413 15.09 16.82 6.12
C GLY A 413 13.99 15.76 6.41
N THR A 414 12.74 16.19 6.54
CA THR A 414 11.58 15.31 6.68
C THR A 414 10.82 15.19 5.36
N PHE A 415 9.73 14.42 5.37
CA PHE A 415 8.81 14.30 4.23
C PHE A 415 7.44 14.82 4.60
N LYS A 416 6.68 15.18 3.57
CA LYS A 416 5.30 15.63 3.68
C LYS A 416 4.42 14.80 2.74
N MET A 417 3.24 14.47 3.21
CA MET A 417 2.21 13.82 2.43
C MET A 417 1.07 14.83 2.24
N VAL A 418 0.80 15.18 0.98
CA VAL A 418 -0.33 16.03 0.58
C VAL A 418 -1.36 15.13 -0.06
N ALA A 419 -2.61 15.20 0.38
CA ALA A 419 -3.67 14.33 -0.11
C ALA A 419 -5.00 15.08 -0.27
N PHE A 420 -5.79 14.63 -1.24
CA PHE A 420 -7.16 15.08 -1.46
C PHE A 420 -8.01 13.99 -2.12
N THR A 421 -9.30 14.07 -1.92
CA THR A 421 -10.25 13.08 -2.42
C THR A 421 -11.09 13.60 -3.57
N GLY A 422 -11.70 12.68 -4.29
CA GLY A 422 -12.64 12.99 -5.36
C GLY A 422 -13.15 11.73 -6.03
N THR A 423 -13.76 11.88 -7.18
CA THR A 423 -14.38 10.77 -7.91
C THR A 423 -13.89 10.71 -9.35
N VAL A 424 -13.78 9.50 -9.87
CA VAL A 424 -13.75 9.25 -11.31
C VAL A 424 -15.22 9.15 -11.76
N PRO A 425 -15.74 10.13 -12.49
CA PRO A 425 -17.13 10.10 -12.92
C PRO A 425 -17.34 9.10 -14.06
N ASP A 426 -18.53 8.50 -14.11
CA ASP A 426 -18.93 7.65 -15.26
C ASP A 426 -19.28 8.50 -16.47
N LEU A 427 -18.27 8.83 -17.27
CA LEU A 427 -18.38 9.65 -18.47
C LEU A 427 -18.07 8.82 -19.72
N PRO A 428 -18.58 9.27 -20.89
CA PRO A 428 -18.21 8.67 -22.17
C PRO A 428 -16.69 8.67 -22.38
N VAL A 429 -16.18 7.56 -22.92
CA VAL A 429 -14.75 7.43 -23.21
C VAL A 429 -14.36 8.31 -24.38
N LEU A 430 -13.21 8.98 -24.27
CA LEU A 430 -12.64 9.80 -25.33
C LEU A 430 -11.93 8.90 -26.35
N GLU A 431 -12.69 8.33 -27.28
CA GLU A 431 -12.20 7.32 -28.25
C GLU A 431 -11.10 7.86 -29.18
N THR A 432 -11.00 9.17 -29.36
CA THR A 432 -9.95 9.83 -30.15
C THR A 432 -8.63 10.00 -29.40
N TYR A 433 -8.67 9.96 -28.07
CA TYR A 433 -7.47 9.96 -27.24
C TYR A 433 -6.95 8.52 -27.10
N ASN A 434 -5.88 8.22 -27.74
CA ASN A 434 -5.45 6.84 -27.97
C ASN A 434 -4.40 6.33 -26.96
N ARG A 435 -4.43 6.81 -25.73
CA ARG A 435 -3.54 6.43 -24.61
C ARG A 435 -4.35 6.20 -23.34
N ALA A 436 -3.75 5.61 -22.33
CA ALA A 436 -4.34 5.51 -21.00
C ALA A 436 -4.56 6.91 -20.40
N TYR A 437 -5.74 7.16 -19.89
CA TYR A 437 -6.13 8.42 -19.24
C TYR A 437 -7.29 8.18 -18.28
N TRP A 438 -7.58 9.16 -17.44
CA TRP A 438 -8.79 9.18 -16.63
C TRP A 438 -9.16 10.62 -16.27
N LEU A 439 -10.45 10.83 -15.98
CA LEU A 439 -10.96 12.11 -15.55
C LEU A 439 -11.25 12.04 -14.06
N PHE A 440 -10.81 13.04 -13.31
CA PHE A 440 -10.97 13.07 -11.86
C PHE A 440 -11.68 14.37 -11.46
N ARG A 441 -12.74 14.24 -10.67
CA ARG A 441 -13.46 15.36 -10.07
C ARG A 441 -13.10 15.46 -8.60
N PRO A 442 -12.37 16.50 -8.17
CA PRO A 442 -12.09 16.73 -6.77
C PRO A 442 -13.35 17.13 -5.99
N GLN A 443 -13.27 17.15 -4.65
CA GLN A 443 -14.39 17.55 -3.78
C GLN A 443 -14.69 19.06 -3.81
N ARG A 444 -13.73 19.87 -4.25
CA ARG A 444 -13.82 21.34 -4.34
C ARG A 444 -13.50 21.80 -5.77
N PRO A 445 -13.78 23.05 -6.13
CA PRO A 445 -13.42 23.60 -7.44
C PRO A 445 -11.96 23.34 -7.80
N VAL A 446 -11.70 23.02 -9.06
CA VAL A 446 -10.36 22.60 -9.52
C VAL A 446 -9.30 23.66 -9.29
N GLU A 447 -9.64 24.96 -9.44
CA GLU A 447 -8.73 26.08 -9.20
C GLU A 447 -8.34 26.17 -7.70
N GLU A 448 -9.27 25.96 -6.78
CA GLU A 448 -8.99 26.00 -5.34
C GLU A 448 -8.08 24.84 -4.94
N ILE A 449 -8.35 23.64 -5.46
CA ILE A 449 -7.50 22.46 -5.21
C ILE A 449 -6.10 22.68 -5.78
N LEU A 450 -5.94 23.26 -6.97
CA LEU A 450 -4.63 23.51 -7.57
C LEU A 450 -3.83 24.56 -6.78
N ASP A 451 -4.50 25.61 -6.31
CA ASP A 451 -3.87 26.62 -5.47
C ASP A 451 -3.39 26.01 -4.16
N ASP A 452 -4.26 25.29 -3.46
CA ASP A 452 -3.94 24.64 -2.19
C ASP A 452 -2.87 23.55 -2.34
N TYR A 453 -2.93 22.76 -3.42
CA TYR A 453 -1.93 21.74 -3.73
C TYR A 453 -0.55 22.36 -3.99
N SER A 454 -0.51 23.44 -4.75
CA SER A 454 0.73 24.19 -5.04
C SER A 454 1.31 24.82 -3.78
N LEU A 455 0.47 25.46 -2.95
CA LEU A 455 0.89 26.06 -1.68
C LEU A 455 1.29 25.01 -0.63
N ALA A 456 0.76 23.80 -0.74
CA ALA A 456 1.16 22.67 0.10
C ALA A 456 2.53 22.08 -0.31
N GLY A 457 3.08 22.47 -1.46
CA GLY A 457 4.33 21.93 -2.02
C GLY A 457 4.12 20.60 -2.75
N GLY A 458 2.94 20.38 -3.32
CA GLY A 458 2.66 19.23 -4.17
C GLY A 458 3.56 19.22 -5.41
N ALA A 459 4.09 18.05 -5.76
CA ALA A 459 4.89 17.86 -6.96
C ALA A 459 4.02 17.55 -8.18
N HIS A 460 4.59 17.64 -9.39
CA HIS A 460 3.79 17.37 -10.60
C HIS A 460 3.44 15.89 -10.75
N HIS A 461 4.28 14.97 -10.32
CA HIS A 461 3.94 13.56 -10.18
C HIS A 461 3.19 13.27 -8.89
N LEU A 462 2.15 12.47 -8.98
CA LEU A 462 1.35 12.05 -7.84
C LEU A 462 0.85 10.61 -8.01
N SER A 463 0.36 10.05 -6.93
CA SER A 463 -0.20 8.71 -6.89
C SER A 463 -1.69 8.78 -6.63
N ALA A 464 -2.44 7.79 -7.12
CA ALA A 464 -3.86 7.62 -6.81
C ALA A 464 -4.10 6.25 -6.17
N VAL A 465 -4.98 6.22 -5.19
CA VAL A 465 -5.46 4.98 -4.57
C VAL A 465 -6.99 4.94 -4.58
N PRO A 466 -7.61 3.77 -4.83
CA PRO A 466 -9.06 3.66 -4.79
C PRO A 466 -9.64 3.91 -3.39
N GLY A 467 -10.78 4.60 -3.35
CA GLY A 467 -11.54 4.91 -2.14
C GLY A 467 -11.10 6.18 -1.40
N HIS A 468 -11.85 6.54 -0.36
CA HIS A 468 -11.53 7.64 0.55
C HIS A 468 -10.55 7.14 1.62
N ARG A 469 -9.25 7.52 1.52
CA ARG A 469 -8.15 6.99 2.34
C ARG A 469 -7.50 8.03 3.26
N ILE A 470 -8.09 9.19 3.45
CA ILE A 470 -7.48 10.29 4.22
C ILE A 470 -7.10 9.87 5.65
N ALA A 471 -7.97 9.13 6.33
CA ALA A 471 -7.68 8.69 7.71
C ALA A 471 -6.51 7.69 7.77
N GLU A 472 -6.46 6.74 6.83
CA GLU A 472 -5.39 5.74 6.73
C GLU A 472 -4.06 6.40 6.33
N LEU A 473 -4.09 7.38 5.41
CA LEU A 473 -2.91 8.13 4.98
C LEU A 473 -2.36 9.02 6.10
N LYS A 474 -3.25 9.67 6.87
CA LYS A 474 -2.83 10.41 8.05
C LYS A 474 -2.15 9.50 9.07
N ALA A 475 -2.75 8.36 9.36
CA ALA A 475 -2.17 7.39 10.30
C ALA A 475 -0.82 6.83 9.77
N LEU A 476 -0.68 6.61 8.45
CA LEU A 476 0.58 6.22 7.82
C LEU A 476 1.64 7.31 7.97
N ALA A 477 1.28 8.57 7.72
CA ALA A 477 2.17 9.72 7.89
C ALA A 477 2.64 9.85 9.34
N ASP A 478 1.72 9.69 10.31
CA ASP A 478 2.05 9.70 11.75
C ASP A 478 3.04 8.57 12.12
N CYS A 479 2.85 7.36 11.59
CA CYS A 479 3.77 6.23 11.79
C CYS A 479 5.16 6.51 11.20
N LEU A 480 5.22 7.09 10.00
CA LEU A 480 6.47 7.44 9.31
C LEU A 480 7.14 8.70 9.89
N GLY A 481 6.42 9.51 10.64
CA GLY A 481 6.90 10.80 11.12
C GLY A 481 6.87 11.90 10.06
N PHE A 482 5.99 11.77 9.08
CA PHE A 482 5.78 12.75 8.01
C PHE A 482 4.82 13.84 8.44
N GLN A 483 4.96 15.02 7.84
CA GLN A 483 3.90 16.02 7.86
C GLN A 483 2.74 15.51 7.00
N PHE A 484 1.51 15.84 7.39
CA PHE A 484 0.32 15.46 6.63
C PHE A 484 -0.58 16.68 6.39
N GLU A 485 -0.98 16.89 5.16
CA GLU A 485 -1.91 17.94 4.78
C GLU A 485 -3.03 17.36 3.90
N ASN A 486 -4.27 17.40 4.41
CA ASN A 486 -5.48 17.14 3.63
C ASN A 486 -6.03 18.48 3.13
N ILE A 487 -6.07 18.66 1.82
CA ILE A 487 -6.54 19.90 1.21
C ILE A 487 -8.03 19.90 0.84
N ASP A 488 -8.79 18.85 1.18
CA ASP A 488 -10.25 18.80 0.93
C ASP A 488 -11.03 19.88 1.70
N SER A 489 -10.56 20.26 2.88
CA SER A 489 -11.24 21.27 3.72
C SER A 489 -10.87 22.72 3.38
N GLY A 490 -9.96 22.92 2.46
CA GLY A 490 -9.35 24.21 2.17
C GLY A 490 -8.30 24.64 3.18
N ARG A 491 -7.55 25.65 2.83
CA ARG A 491 -6.54 26.29 3.69
C ARG A 491 -7.12 27.52 4.37
#